data_de0ae9960ba4b49ed3932227843825f8
#
_entry.id   de0ae9960ba4b49ed3932227843825f8
#
_cell.length_a   1.000
_cell.length_b   1.000
_cell.length_c   1.000
_cell.angle_alpha   90.00
_cell.angle_beta   90.00
_cell.angle_gamma   90.00
#
_symmetry.space_group_name_H-M   'P 1'
#
loop_
_entity.id
_entity.type
_entity.pdbx_description
1 polymer ?
#
loop_
_entity_poly.entity_id
_entity_poly.type
_entity_poly.pdbx_seq_one_letter_code
_entity_poly.pdbx_strand_id
1 'polypeptide(L)'
;MLRVVETFSGIGSQAKALQKLGIEHKVVNTIEWDISAFYAYDIIHNGVQDLSEYQHLSKDEILRILSKYGLSTDGKTPLKEKSLAMWPVDSLRKILCAL
;
A
#
# COMPACT_ATOMS: atom_id res chain seq x y z
N MET A 1 -4.58 -15.31 -19.99
CA MET A 1 -3.92 -14.71 -18.82
C MET A 1 -4.91 -14.57 -17.66
N LEU A 2 -4.51 -15.01 -16.48
CA LEU A 2 -5.33 -14.86 -15.28
C LEU A 2 -5.32 -13.42 -14.78
N ARG A 3 -6.47 -12.93 -14.37
CA ARG A 3 -6.63 -11.67 -13.65
C ARG A 3 -6.88 -11.99 -12.19
N VAL A 4 -6.02 -11.50 -11.31
CA VAL A 4 -5.99 -11.91 -9.90
C VAL A 4 -6.35 -10.74 -9.01
N VAL A 5 -7.25 -10.99 -8.03
CA VAL A 5 -7.49 -10.09 -6.90
C VAL A 5 -6.95 -10.78 -5.65
N GLU A 6 -5.99 -10.15 -4.99
CA GLU A 6 -5.43 -10.68 -3.75
C GLU A 6 -6.13 -10.05 -2.55
N THR A 7 -6.82 -10.89 -1.75
CA THR A 7 -7.40 -10.46 -0.47
C THR A 7 -6.44 -10.80 0.65
N PHE A 8 -6.31 -9.91 1.63
CA PHE A 8 -5.31 -10.04 2.70
C PHE A 8 -3.92 -10.29 2.11
N SER A 9 -3.56 -9.45 1.14
CA SER A 9 -2.40 -9.68 0.27
C SER A 9 -1.06 -9.83 1.01
N GLY A 10 -0.94 -9.23 2.20
CA GLY A 10 0.32 -9.24 2.92
C GLY A 10 1.44 -8.69 2.04
N ILE A 11 2.51 -9.46 1.88
CA ILE A 11 3.64 -9.12 1.00
C ILE A 11 3.54 -9.73 -0.39
N GLY A 12 2.40 -10.35 -0.73
CA GLY A 12 2.14 -10.86 -2.07
C GLY A 12 2.65 -12.27 -2.33
N SER A 13 2.53 -13.16 -1.37
CA SER A 13 2.98 -14.56 -1.51
C SER A 13 2.29 -15.29 -2.66
N GLN A 14 1.01 -15.05 -2.88
CA GLN A 14 0.25 -15.65 -3.98
C GLN A 14 0.77 -15.22 -5.33
N ALA A 15 1.05 -13.92 -5.51
CA ALA A 15 1.59 -13.38 -6.75
C ALA A 15 2.98 -13.96 -7.04
N LYS A 16 3.83 -14.08 -6.03
CA LYS A 16 5.15 -14.71 -6.17
C LYS A 16 5.04 -16.19 -6.50
N ALA A 17 4.09 -16.91 -5.92
CA ALA A 17 3.86 -18.31 -6.23
C ALA A 17 3.47 -18.49 -7.70
N LEU A 18 2.56 -17.68 -8.23
CA LEU A 18 2.16 -17.73 -9.63
C LEU A 18 3.35 -17.41 -10.56
N GLN A 19 4.17 -16.44 -10.19
CA GLN A 19 5.37 -16.09 -10.95
C GLN A 19 6.36 -17.26 -11.01
N LYS A 20 6.60 -17.93 -9.87
CA LYS A 20 7.51 -19.09 -9.80
C LYS A 20 7.01 -20.29 -10.59
N LEU A 21 5.69 -20.47 -10.65
CA LEU A 21 5.06 -21.54 -11.43
C LEU A 21 5.02 -21.22 -12.93
N GLY A 22 5.43 -20.04 -13.35
CA GLY A 22 5.40 -19.62 -14.75
C GLY A 22 3.99 -19.40 -15.30
N ILE A 23 2.99 -19.19 -14.42
CA ILE A 23 1.62 -18.94 -14.81
C ILE A 23 1.46 -17.47 -15.20
N GLU A 24 1.08 -17.22 -16.44
CA GLU A 24 0.81 -15.87 -16.89
C GLU A 24 -0.39 -15.28 -16.15
N HIS A 25 -0.19 -14.16 -15.45
CA HIS A 25 -1.21 -13.55 -14.63
C HIS A 25 -1.00 -12.03 -14.52
N LYS A 26 -2.06 -11.33 -14.12
CA LYS A 26 -2.01 -9.92 -13.76
C LYS A 26 -2.77 -9.71 -12.46
N VAL A 27 -2.10 -9.15 -11.45
CA VAL A 27 -2.77 -8.71 -10.22
C VAL A 27 -3.47 -7.39 -10.53
N VAL A 28 -4.79 -7.42 -10.53
CA VAL A 28 -5.61 -6.26 -10.89
C VAL A 28 -6.05 -5.44 -9.67
N ASN A 29 -6.03 -6.05 -8.49
CA ASN A 29 -6.30 -5.35 -7.24
C ASN A 29 -5.77 -6.13 -6.04
N THR A 30 -5.48 -5.41 -4.96
CA THR A 30 -5.06 -5.99 -3.68
C THR A 30 -5.91 -5.40 -2.57
N ILE A 31 -6.22 -6.19 -1.56
CA ILE A 31 -6.97 -5.75 -0.37
C ILE A 31 -6.10 -6.03 0.85
N GLU A 32 -5.56 -4.96 1.44
CA GLU A 32 -4.75 -5.01 2.64
C GLU A 32 -4.84 -3.68 3.37
N TRP A 33 -4.90 -3.71 4.69
CA TRP A 33 -4.98 -2.48 5.50
C TRP A 33 -3.75 -2.25 6.40
N ASP A 34 -2.93 -3.26 6.60
CA ASP A 34 -1.69 -3.12 7.37
C ASP A 34 -0.65 -2.34 6.56
N ILE A 35 -0.27 -1.17 7.05
CA ILE A 35 0.64 -0.25 6.34
C ILE A 35 1.97 -0.92 6.02
N SER A 36 2.55 -1.64 6.97
CA SER A 36 3.82 -2.34 6.75
C SER A 36 3.70 -3.38 5.64
N ALA A 37 2.59 -4.11 5.62
CA ALA A 37 2.37 -5.15 4.62
C ALA A 37 2.20 -4.57 3.21
N PHE A 38 1.32 -3.59 3.01
CA PHE A 38 1.10 -3.07 1.65
C PHE A 38 2.28 -2.22 1.15
N TYR A 39 3.01 -1.56 2.04
CA TYR A 39 4.23 -0.86 1.68
C TYR A 39 5.31 -1.84 1.20
N ALA A 40 5.51 -2.94 1.93
CA ALA A 40 6.43 -3.99 1.52
C ALA A 40 6.01 -4.63 0.21
N TYR A 41 4.71 -4.87 0.01
CA TYR A 41 4.16 -5.38 -1.24
C TYR A 41 4.55 -4.48 -2.42
N ASP A 42 4.38 -3.17 -2.28
CA ASP A 42 4.71 -2.23 -3.33
C ASP A 42 6.19 -2.29 -3.72
N ILE A 43 7.09 -2.30 -2.73
CA ILE A 43 8.53 -2.38 -2.97
C ILE A 43 8.91 -3.71 -3.65
N ILE A 44 8.36 -4.82 -3.18
CA ILE A 44 8.69 -6.16 -3.68
C ILE A 44 8.23 -6.34 -5.13
N HIS A 45 7.02 -5.86 -5.45
CA HIS A 45 6.40 -6.12 -6.76
C HIS A 45 6.59 -5.00 -7.77
N ASN A 46 6.78 -3.76 -7.33
CA ASN A 46 6.87 -2.60 -8.21
C ASN A 46 8.24 -1.90 -8.17
N GLY A 47 9.11 -2.29 -7.23
CA GLY A 47 10.45 -1.72 -7.09
C GLY A 47 10.46 -0.40 -6.33
N VAL A 48 11.48 0.42 -6.57
CA VAL A 48 11.67 1.70 -5.90
C VAL A 48 10.54 2.66 -6.21
N GLN A 49 9.99 3.29 -5.17
CA GLN A 49 8.91 4.26 -5.32
C GLN A 49 9.37 5.55 -6.02
N ASP A 50 8.52 6.07 -6.89
CA ASP A 50 8.64 7.41 -7.44
C ASP A 50 7.60 8.31 -6.77
N LEU A 51 8.06 9.24 -5.95
CA LEU A 51 7.20 10.15 -5.18
C LEU A 51 6.93 11.47 -5.89
N SER A 52 7.42 11.65 -7.12
CA SER A 52 7.35 12.94 -7.83
C SER A 52 5.91 13.43 -8.02
N GLU A 53 4.97 12.53 -8.24
CA GLU A 53 3.54 12.87 -8.41
C GLU A 53 2.91 13.41 -7.13
N TYR A 54 3.48 13.11 -5.96
CA TYR A 54 2.92 13.45 -4.66
C TYR A 54 3.63 14.62 -3.98
N GLN A 55 4.69 15.15 -4.57
CA GLN A 55 5.48 16.24 -3.98
C GLN A 55 4.70 17.54 -3.86
N HIS A 56 3.74 17.78 -4.75
CA HIS A 56 2.92 18.98 -4.75
C HIS A 56 1.80 18.95 -3.71
N LEU A 57 1.51 17.79 -3.12
CA LEU A 57 0.46 17.67 -2.13
C LEU A 57 0.95 18.15 -0.76
N SER A 58 0.11 18.93 -0.09
CA SER A 58 0.36 19.35 1.29
C SER A 58 0.08 18.17 2.25
N LYS A 59 0.62 18.27 3.46
CA LYS A 59 0.36 17.27 4.49
C LYS A 59 -1.15 17.11 4.76
N ASP A 60 -1.90 18.21 4.81
CA ASP A 60 -3.34 18.19 5.04
C ASP A 60 -4.10 17.47 3.92
N GLU A 61 -3.70 17.68 2.67
CA GLU A 61 -4.29 16.99 1.52
C GLU A 61 -4.03 15.48 1.59
N ILE A 62 -2.80 15.08 1.92
CA ILE A 62 -2.41 13.68 2.06
C ILE A 62 -3.21 13.02 3.20
N LEU A 63 -3.31 13.67 4.36
CA LEU A 63 -4.08 13.16 5.49
C LEU A 63 -5.56 12.99 5.14
N ARG A 64 -6.12 13.91 4.37
CA ARG A 64 -7.51 13.82 3.92
C ARG A 64 -7.73 12.60 3.03
N ILE A 65 -6.79 12.33 2.13
CA ILE A 65 -6.86 11.15 1.26
C ILE A 65 -6.70 9.87 2.09
N LEU A 66 -5.69 9.80 2.94
CA LEU A 66 -5.39 8.61 3.74
C LEU A 66 -6.50 8.30 4.76
N SER A 67 -7.17 9.30 5.29
CA SER A 67 -8.25 9.09 6.27
C SER A 67 -9.47 8.38 5.70
N LYS A 68 -9.60 8.32 4.38
CA LYS A 68 -10.67 7.57 3.70
C LYS A 68 -10.43 6.07 3.73
N TYR A 69 -9.21 5.64 4.02
CA TYR A 69 -8.85 4.23 4.12
C TYR A 69 -8.79 3.82 5.58
N GLY A 70 -9.21 2.61 5.89
CA GLY A 70 -9.10 2.07 7.24
C GLY A 70 -7.73 1.48 7.50
N LEU A 71 -6.67 2.31 7.46
CA LEU A 71 -5.29 1.85 7.62
C LEU A 71 -4.98 1.39 9.03
N SER A 72 -4.04 0.47 9.18
CA SER A 72 -3.62 -0.09 10.46
C SER A 72 -2.11 -0.31 10.51
N THR A 73 -1.53 -0.25 11.70
CA THR A 73 -0.12 -0.62 11.91
C THR A 73 0.04 -1.99 12.57
N ASP A 74 -1.02 -2.51 13.19
CA ASP A 74 -0.98 -3.79 13.90
C ASP A 74 -1.87 -4.86 13.24
N GLY A 75 -2.63 -4.49 12.21
CA GLY A 75 -3.55 -5.39 11.54
C GLY A 75 -4.80 -5.72 12.33
N LYS A 76 -5.05 -5.03 13.45
CA LYS A 76 -6.17 -5.30 14.35
C LYS A 76 -7.09 -4.12 14.55
N THR A 77 -6.52 -2.92 14.66
CA THR A 77 -7.29 -1.70 14.92
C THR A 77 -6.95 -0.64 13.87
N PRO A 78 -7.94 0.13 13.38
CA PRO A 78 -7.66 1.22 12.44
C PRO A 78 -6.95 2.37 13.15
N LEU A 79 -6.05 3.03 12.43
CA LEU A 79 -5.38 4.23 12.91
C LEU A 79 -6.34 5.41 12.95
N LYS A 80 -6.21 6.21 14.00
CA LYS A 80 -6.92 7.48 14.09
C LYS A 80 -6.19 8.55 13.29
N GLU A 81 -6.93 9.50 12.74
CA GLU A 81 -6.36 10.62 11.99
C GLU A 81 -5.31 11.39 12.80
N LYS A 82 -5.54 11.59 14.10
CA LYS A 82 -4.58 12.24 14.99
C LYS A 82 -3.22 11.53 15.03
N SER A 83 -3.22 10.21 15.00
CA SER A 83 -1.99 9.41 14.98
C SER A 83 -1.23 9.59 13.67
N LEU A 84 -1.93 9.56 12.55
CA LEU A 84 -1.33 9.81 11.23
C LEU A 84 -0.77 11.23 11.10
N ALA A 85 -1.45 12.21 11.68
CA ALA A 85 -1.02 13.61 11.65
C ALA A 85 0.33 13.85 12.34
N MET A 86 0.74 12.95 13.24
CA MET A 86 2.03 13.04 13.92
C MET A 86 3.19 12.49 13.09
N TRP A 87 2.90 11.80 11.99
CA TRP A 87 3.93 11.20 11.14
C TRP A 87 4.57 12.26 10.23
N PRO A 88 5.87 12.12 9.89
CA PRO A 88 6.50 13.01 8.92
C PRO A 88 5.79 12.95 7.56
N VAL A 89 5.75 14.08 6.87
CA VAL A 89 5.07 14.18 5.57
C VAL A 89 5.67 13.22 4.54
N ASP A 90 6.97 12.99 4.56
CA ASP A 90 7.61 12.05 3.63
C ASP A 90 7.15 10.62 3.85
N SER A 91 6.95 10.22 5.11
CA SER A 91 6.39 8.91 5.44
C SER A 91 4.97 8.76 4.90
N LEU A 92 4.15 9.81 5.03
CA LEU A 92 2.79 9.83 4.51
C LEU A 92 2.76 9.76 2.98
N ARG A 93 3.69 10.41 2.29
CA ARG A 93 3.83 10.32 0.83
C ARG A 93 4.16 8.89 0.40
N LYS A 94 5.05 8.22 1.11
CA LYS A 94 5.41 6.82 0.83
C LYS A 94 4.21 5.89 0.97
N ILE A 95 3.40 6.10 2.00
CA ILE A 95 2.17 5.33 2.21
C ILE A 95 1.18 5.59 1.08
N LEU A 96 0.97 6.84 0.72
CA LEU A 96 0.06 7.20 -0.37
C LEU A 96 0.50 6.58 -1.70
N CYS A 97 1.80 6.60 -1.99
CA CYS A 97 2.35 6.00 -3.21
C CYS A 97 2.10 4.49 -3.26
N ALA A 98 2.14 3.81 -2.12
CA ALA A 98 1.95 2.36 -2.03
C ALA A 98 0.49 1.93 -2.16
N LEU A 99 -0.45 2.85 -2.00
CA LEU A 99 -1.90 2.53 -2.10
C LEU A 99 -2.37 2.29 -3.53
#